data_29c6dd3c19f89835eff1a5c27b1bab89
#
_entry.id   29c6dd3c19f89835eff1a5c27b1bab89
#
_cell.length_a   1.000
_cell.length_b   1.000
_cell.length_c   1.000
_cell.angle_alpha   90.00
_cell.angle_beta   90.00
_cell.angle_gamma   90.00
#
_symmetry.space_group_name_H-M   'P 1'
#
loop_
_entity.id
_entity.type
_entity.pdbx_description
1 polymer ?
#
loop_
_entity_poly.entity_id
_entity_poly.type
_entity_poly.pdbx_seq_one_letter_code
_entity_poly.pdbx_strand_id
1 'polypeptide(L)'
;MKKLFFLLLSFFIFFGCQKTTTPPNILFIMSDDHAYQAISAYGHGLNETPNIDRIAKEGALFKKGFVTNSICAPSRAVMLTGKHSFINGKVDNIQDYNWDQDNFAKQLQTVGYQTAMVGKIHLRGLPQGFDYSAVLPGQGHYYNPDFLIDGIKKRIEGYVTTITTKLSLDWLK
;
A
#
# COMPACT_ATOMS: atom_id res chain seq x y z
N MET A 1 -28.87 46.59 -27.30
CA MET A 1 -28.15 46.67 -26.03
C MET A 1 -28.70 45.76 -24.93
N LYS A 2 -30.03 45.68 -24.68
CA LYS A 2 -30.59 44.77 -23.63
C LYS A 2 -30.35 43.26 -23.88
N LYS A 3 -30.38 42.81 -25.14
CA LYS A 3 -30.15 41.38 -25.49
C LYS A 3 -28.68 40.93 -25.30
N LEU A 4 -27.73 41.84 -25.49
CA LEU A 4 -26.29 41.55 -25.28
C LEU A 4 -25.92 41.44 -23.79
N PHE A 5 -26.62 42.21 -22.94
CA PHE A 5 -26.45 42.15 -21.50
C PHE A 5 -26.95 40.83 -20.88
N PHE A 6 -28.04 40.27 -21.39
CA PHE A 6 -28.55 38.96 -20.99
C PHE A 6 -27.63 37.81 -21.42
N LEU A 7 -26.98 37.91 -22.57
CA LEU A 7 -26.04 36.92 -23.08
C LEU A 7 -24.74 36.90 -22.24
N LEU A 8 -24.26 38.05 -21.79
CA LEU A 8 -23.13 38.18 -20.90
C LEU A 8 -23.44 37.67 -19.47
N LEU A 9 -24.64 37.89 -18.96
CA LEU A 9 -25.05 37.40 -17.65
C LEU A 9 -25.23 35.88 -17.62
N SER A 10 -25.65 35.25 -18.71
CA SER A 10 -25.76 33.78 -18.80
C SER A 10 -24.41 33.07 -18.87
N PHE A 11 -23.34 33.75 -19.31
CA PHE A 11 -21.97 33.15 -19.32
C PHE A 11 -21.32 33.06 -17.93
N PHE A 12 -21.74 33.94 -17.01
CA PHE A 12 -21.20 33.90 -15.62
C PHE A 12 -21.84 32.82 -14.73
N ILE A 13 -22.97 32.24 -15.12
CA ILE A 13 -23.66 31.23 -14.29
C ILE A 13 -23.01 29.84 -14.42
N PHE A 14 -22.20 29.62 -15.45
CA PHE A 14 -21.50 28.32 -15.66
C PHE A 14 -20.16 28.18 -14.92
N PHE A 15 -19.68 29.19 -14.19
CA PHE A 15 -18.63 29.04 -13.23
C PHE A 15 -19.17 28.45 -11.91
N GLY A 16 -19.86 27.34 -12.02
CA GLY A 16 -20.25 26.54 -10.88
C GLY A 16 -19.01 26.15 -10.09
N CYS A 17 -19.02 26.44 -8.79
CA CYS A 17 -18.03 26.04 -7.81
C CYS A 17 -17.72 24.54 -7.99
N GLN A 18 -16.65 24.20 -8.70
CA GLN A 18 -16.11 22.84 -8.70
C GLN A 18 -15.64 22.58 -7.27
N LYS A 19 -16.44 21.79 -6.55
CA LYS A 19 -16.04 21.27 -5.25
C LYS A 19 -14.76 20.47 -5.50
N THR A 20 -13.60 21.03 -5.17
CA THR A 20 -12.34 20.30 -5.18
C THR A 20 -12.44 19.25 -4.10
N THR A 21 -12.83 18.04 -4.48
CA THR A 21 -12.77 16.89 -3.58
C THR A 21 -11.29 16.53 -3.45
N THR A 22 -10.74 16.73 -2.25
CA THR A 22 -9.41 16.21 -1.94
C THR A 22 -9.42 14.69 -2.13
N PRO A 23 -8.45 14.13 -2.86
CA PRO A 23 -8.35 12.69 -3.00
C PRO A 23 -8.24 12.00 -1.63
N PRO A 24 -8.84 10.82 -1.43
CA PRO A 24 -8.75 10.11 -0.16
C PRO A 24 -7.34 9.60 0.10
N ASN A 25 -6.92 9.58 1.36
CA ASN A 25 -5.72 8.85 1.76
C ASN A 25 -5.94 7.35 1.58
N ILE A 26 -4.89 6.64 1.16
CA ILE A 26 -4.92 5.20 0.91
C ILE A 26 -3.93 4.53 1.85
N LEU A 27 -4.42 3.66 2.73
CA LEU A 27 -3.58 2.85 3.60
C LEU A 27 -3.76 1.37 3.23
N PHE A 28 -2.69 0.74 2.74
CA PHE A 28 -2.65 -0.69 2.45
C PHE A 28 -1.86 -1.41 3.55
N ILE A 29 -2.49 -2.35 4.25
CA ILE A 29 -1.86 -3.16 5.30
C ILE A 29 -1.89 -4.62 4.87
N MET A 30 -0.73 -5.26 4.87
CA MET A 30 -0.57 -6.68 4.53
C MET A 30 0.14 -7.41 5.67
N SER A 31 -0.49 -8.42 6.24
CA SER A 31 0.15 -9.37 7.15
C SER A 31 0.76 -10.53 6.37
N ASP A 32 1.91 -11.02 6.84
CA ASP A 32 2.66 -12.13 6.23
C ASP A 32 2.37 -13.42 7.01
N ASP A 33 2.17 -14.53 6.30
CA ASP A 33 1.86 -15.84 6.88
C ASP A 33 0.71 -15.82 7.91
N HIS A 34 -0.32 -15.02 7.65
CA HIS A 34 -1.48 -14.87 8.52
C HIS A 34 -2.67 -15.63 7.93
N ALA A 35 -2.97 -16.77 8.49
CA ALA A 35 -4.11 -17.57 8.07
C ALA A 35 -5.43 -16.82 8.36
N TYR A 36 -6.36 -16.82 7.42
CA TYR A 36 -7.66 -16.13 7.59
C TYR A 36 -8.45 -16.68 8.78
N GLN A 37 -8.26 -17.96 9.15
CA GLN A 37 -8.88 -18.58 10.33
C GLN A 37 -8.45 -17.93 11.64
N ALA A 38 -7.27 -17.27 11.66
CA ALA A 38 -6.77 -16.54 12.81
C ALA A 38 -7.28 -15.08 12.89
N ILE A 39 -8.15 -14.67 11.98
CA ILE A 39 -8.86 -13.40 12.02
C ILE A 39 -10.29 -13.65 12.50
N SER A 40 -10.65 -13.09 13.67
CA SER A 40 -11.92 -13.41 14.34
C SER A 40 -13.15 -13.00 13.53
N ALA A 41 -13.07 -11.99 12.68
CA ALA A 41 -14.16 -11.58 11.77
C ALA A 41 -14.64 -12.70 10.83
N TYR A 42 -13.81 -13.72 10.55
CA TYR A 42 -14.22 -14.89 9.76
C TYR A 42 -14.92 -15.99 10.55
N GLY A 43 -15.02 -15.87 11.88
CA GLY A 43 -15.87 -16.73 12.72
C GLY A 43 -15.26 -18.08 13.10
N HIS A 44 -13.95 -18.28 12.97
CA HIS A 44 -13.30 -19.56 13.33
C HIS A 44 -12.93 -19.68 14.81
N GLY A 45 -12.93 -18.59 15.59
CA GLY A 45 -12.74 -18.60 17.04
C GLY A 45 -11.36 -19.01 17.54
N LEU A 46 -10.31 -18.92 16.70
CA LEU A 46 -8.94 -19.28 17.10
C LEU A 46 -8.29 -18.22 18.01
N ASN A 47 -8.59 -16.97 17.80
CA ASN A 47 -8.14 -15.83 18.60
C ASN A 47 -9.04 -14.62 18.36
N GLU A 48 -8.75 -13.52 19.04
CA GLU A 48 -9.46 -12.25 18.91
C GLU A 48 -8.61 -11.21 18.19
N THR A 49 -9.19 -10.59 17.16
CA THR A 49 -8.53 -9.53 16.35
C THR A 49 -9.39 -8.26 16.28
N PRO A 50 -9.70 -7.61 17.43
CA PRO A 50 -10.74 -6.59 17.50
C PRO A 50 -10.47 -5.38 16.58
N ASN A 51 -9.22 -5.00 16.36
CA ASN A 51 -8.89 -3.88 15.47
C ASN A 51 -9.01 -4.24 13.99
N ILE A 52 -8.72 -5.49 13.60
CA ILE A 52 -8.95 -6.00 12.25
C ILE A 52 -10.45 -6.17 12.01
N ASP A 53 -11.16 -6.70 12.99
CA ASP A 53 -12.61 -6.89 12.94
C ASP A 53 -13.37 -5.58 12.80
N ARG A 54 -12.85 -4.49 13.38
CA ARG A 54 -13.40 -3.14 13.19
C ARG A 54 -13.38 -2.74 11.71
N ILE A 55 -12.29 -3.01 10.98
CA ILE A 55 -12.20 -2.73 9.55
C ILE A 55 -13.27 -3.52 8.79
N ALA A 56 -13.47 -4.80 9.14
CA ALA A 56 -14.50 -5.64 8.54
C ALA A 56 -15.93 -5.13 8.84
N LYS A 57 -16.15 -4.64 10.07
CA LYS A 57 -17.45 -4.14 10.53
C LYS A 57 -17.83 -2.79 9.93
N GLU A 58 -16.86 -1.89 9.80
CA GLU A 58 -17.05 -0.52 9.32
C GLU A 58 -16.90 -0.41 7.79
N GLY A 59 -16.35 -1.44 7.14
CA GLY A 59 -16.08 -1.51 5.71
C GLY A 59 -16.67 -2.75 5.04
N ALA A 60 -15.83 -3.59 4.44
CA ALA A 60 -16.24 -4.80 3.75
C ALA A 60 -15.36 -6.00 4.13
N LEU A 61 -15.99 -7.16 4.33
CA LEU A 61 -15.32 -8.42 4.54
C LEU A 61 -15.45 -9.32 3.31
N PHE A 62 -14.35 -9.59 2.63
CA PHE A 62 -14.29 -10.47 1.46
C PHE A 62 -14.09 -11.92 1.90
N LYS A 63 -15.12 -12.75 1.73
CA LYS A 63 -15.08 -14.18 2.09
C LYS A 63 -14.48 -15.08 1.01
N LYS A 64 -14.34 -14.58 -0.22
CA LYS A 64 -13.81 -15.31 -1.37
C LYS A 64 -12.77 -14.45 -2.08
N GLY A 65 -11.61 -14.28 -1.45
CA GLY A 65 -10.44 -13.67 -2.04
C GLY A 65 -9.57 -14.73 -2.70
N PHE A 66 -9.01 -14.43 -3.86
CA PHE A 66 -8.12 -15.31 -4.60
C PHE A 66 -6.80 -14.59 -4.88
N VAL A 67 -5.72 -15.36 -4.93
CA VAL A 67 -4.40 -14.87 -5.28
C VAL A 67 -3.91 -15.57 -6.55
N THR A 68 -3.15 -14.87 -7.35
CA THR A 68 -2.60 -15.41 -8.61
C THR A 68 -1.34 -16.23 -8.38
N ASN A 69 -0.62 -15.95 -7.29
CA ASN A 69 0.57 -16.65 -6.86
C ASN A 69 0.70 -16.51 -5.34
N SER A 70 0.60 -17.60 -4.61
CA SER A 70 0.49 -17.65 -3.15
C SER A 70 1.84 -17.73 -2.41
N ILE A 71 2.92 -17.22 -3.01
CA ILE A 71 4.25 -17.17 -2.40
C ILE A 71 4.71 -15.71 -2.24
N CYS A 72 5.51 -15.41 -1.20
CA CYS A 72 5.85 -14.05 -0.72
C CYS A 72 6.15 -13.03 -1.82
N ALA A 73 7.30 -13.14 -2.47
CA ALA A 73 7.77 -12.13 -3.43
C ALA A 73 6.90 -12.05 -4.70
N PRO A 74 6.47 -13.15 -5.32
CA PRO A 74 5.54 -13.10 -6.43
C PRO A 74 4.20 -12.44 -6.11
N SER A 75 3.60 -12.77 -4.96
CA SER A 75 2.34 -12.15 -4.51
C SER A 75 2.50 -10.63 -4.35
N ARG A 76 3.62 -10.19 -3.73
CA ARG A 76 3.92 -8.77 -3.53
C ARG A 76 4.14 -8.03 -4.85
N ALA A 77 4.82 -8.66 -5.80
CA ALA A 77 4.98 -8.11 -7.15
C ALA A 77 3.64 -7.97 -7.89
N VAL A 78 2.75 -8.96 -7.74
CA VAL A 78 1.38 -8.87 -8.30
C VAL A 78 0.60 -7.72 -7.67
N MET A 79 0.65 -7.56 -6.35
CA MET A 79 0.01 -6.46 -5.63
C MET A 79 0.50 -5.09 -6.11
N LEU A 80 1.83 -4.94 -6.29
CA LEU A 80 2.42 -3.68 -6.75
C LEU A 80 2.05 -3.34 -8.19
N THR A 81 2.06 -4.34 -9.08
CA THR A 81 1.95 -4.10 -10.52
C THR A 81 0.55 -4.30 -11.10
N GLY A 82 -0.33 -5.01 -10.38
CA GLY A 82 -1.60 -5.49 -10.94
C GLY A 82 -1.44 -6.54 -12.06
N LYS A 83 -0.23 -7.08 -12.27
CA LYS A 83 0.09 -8.02 -13.35
C LYS A 83 0.38 -9.41 -12.79
N HIS A 84 -0.08 -10.45 -13.48
CA HIS A 84 0.30 -11.83 -13.16
C HIS A 84 1.82 -12.03 -13.15
N SER A 85 2.31 -12.98 -12.35
CA SER A 85 3.75 -13.25 -12.16
C SER A 85 4.49 -13.50 -13.46
N PHE A 86 3.88 -14.18 -14.44
CA PHE A 86 4.49 -14.44 -15.74
C PHE A 86 4.58 -13.17 -16.62
N ILE A 87 3.82 -12.11 -16.31
CA ILE A 87 3.89 -10.82 -17.01
C ILE A 87 4.88 -9.89 -16.30
N ASN A 88 4.83 -9.82 -14.96
CA ASN A 88 5.71 -8.96 -14.18
C ASN A 88 7.13 -9.56 -13.98
N GLY A 89 7.34 -10.83 -14.38
CA GLY A 89 8.61 -11.52 -14.32
C GLY A 89 9.00 -12.08 -12.95
N LYS A 90 8.21 -11.84 -11.89
CA LYS A 90 8.51 -12.33 -10.54
C LYS A 90 7.74 -13.62 -10.28
N VAL A 91 8.33 -14.77 -10.60
CA VAL A 91 7.65 -16.08 -10.51
C VAL A 91 8.02 -16.87 -9.26
N ASP A 92 9.10 -16.51 -8.57
CA ASP A 92 9.60 -17.17 -7.36
C ASP A 92 10.23 -16.17 -6.38
N ASN A 93 10.76 -16.67 -5.24
CA ASN A 93 11.44 -15.85 -4.23
C ASN A 93 12.92 -15.58 -4.55
N ILE A 94 13.48 -16.17 -5.61
CA ILE A 94 14.91 -16.15 -5.91
C ILE A 94 15.24 -15.06 -6.91
N GLN A 95 14.46 -14.94 -7.99
CA GLN A 95 14.70 -14.00 -9.07
C GLN A 95 14.66 -12.55 -8.59
N ASP A 96 15.44 -11.70 -9.22
CA ASP A 96 15.37 -10.26 -8.97
C ASP A 96 14.07 -9.68 -9.53
N TYR A 97 13.57 -8.65 -8.89
CA TYR A 97 12.39 -7.91 -9.34
C TYR A 97 12.85 -6.70 -10.15
N ASN A 98 12.23 -6.52 -11.30
CA ASN A 98 12.48 -5.32 -12.10
C ASN A 98 11.66 -4.14 -11.55
N TRP A 99 12.31 -3.23 -10.84
CA TRP A 99 11.71 -2.02 -10.29
C TRP A 99 11.43 -0.93 -11.34
N ASP A 100 12.00 -1.03 -12.55
CA ASP A 100 11.76 -0.03 -13.61
C ASP A 100 10.36 -0.15 -14.20
N GLN A 101 9.73 -1.33 -14.07
CA GLN A 101 8.36 -1.52 -14.50
C GLN A 101 7.39 -0.64 -13.70
N ASP A 102 6.25 -0.38 -14.31
CA ASP A 102 5.18 0.40 -13.71
C ASP A 102 4.55 -0.31 -12.50
N ASN A 103 4.16 0.49 -11.50
CA ASN A 103 3.48 0.02 -10.31
C ASN A 103 2.51 1.09 -9.80
N PHE A 104 1.57 0.70 -8.92
CA PHE A 104 0.52 1.61 -8.45
C PHE A 104 1.08 2.84 -7.71
N ALA A 105 2.21 2.71 -7.01
CA ALA A 105 2.78 3.84 -6.28
C ALA A 105 3.33 4.90 -7.24
N LYS A 106 4.03 4.49 -8.32
CA LYS A 106 4.44 5.41 -9.40
C LYS A 106 3.24 6.14 -9.99
N GLN A 107 2.12 5.44 -10.24
CA GLN A 107 0.90 6.03 -10.78
C GLN A 107 0.27 7.03 -9.80
N LEU A 108 0.23 6.71 -8.51
CA LEU A 108 -0.27 7.62 -7.48
C LEU A 108 0.56 8.91 -7.40
N GLN A 109 1.89 8.81 -7.53
CA GLN A 109 2.76 10.00 -7.56
C GLN A 109 2.43 10.93 -8.74
N THR A 110 2.04 10.40 -9.91
CA THR A 110 1.69 11.24 -11.07
C THR A 110 0.47 12.14 -10.83
N VAL A 111 -0.37 11.78 -9.86
CA VAL A 111 -1.56 12.54 -9.48
C VAL A 111 -1.40 13.22 -8.11
N GLY A 112 -0.17 13.37 -7.64
CA GLY A 112 0.18 14.19 -6.48
C GLY A 112 0.11 13.51 -5.11
N TYR A 113 0.01 12.17 -5.06
CA TYR A 113 0.13 11.46 -3.79
C TYR A 113 1.59 11.40 -3.33
N GLN A 114 1.81 11.55 -2.04
CA GLN A 114 3.02 11.11 -1.36
C GLN A 114 2.89 9.61 -1.06
N THR A 115 3.96 8.85 -1.26
CA THR A 115 3.94 7.40 -1.20
C THR A 115 4.99 6.86 -0.24
N ALA A 116 4.63 5.88 0.57
CA ALA A 116 5.57 5.24 1.49
C ALA A 116 5.46 3.71 1.43
N MET A 117 6.59 3.04 1.65
CA MET A 117 6.68 1.60 1.81
C MET A 117 7.41 1.25 3.10
N VAL A 118 6.71 0.59 4.03
CA VAL A 118 7.27 0.24 5.34
C VAL A 118 7.09 -1.25 5.62
N GLY A 119 8.14 -1.92 6.07
CA GLY A 119 8.12 -3.32 6.47
C GLY A 119 8.65 -4.30 5.43
N LYS A 120 8.13 -5.53 5.40
CA LYS A 120 8.60 -6.57 4.48
C LYS A 120 8.11 -6.33 3.06
N ILE A 121 9.02 -6.19 2.11
CA ILE A 121 8.74 -6.15 0.68
C ILE A 121 9.16 -7.44 -0.03
N HIS A 122 10.24 -8.07 0.40
CA HIS A 122 10.81 -9.30 -0.14
C HIS A 122 11.08 -9.25 -1.66
N LEU A 123 11.24 -8.07 -2.19
CA LEU A 123 11.68 -7.81 -3.56
C LEU A 123 13.07 -7.18 -3.47
N ARG A 124 14.05 -7.79 -4.15
CA ARG A 124 15.43 -7.30 -4.11
C ARG A 124 15.54 -5.92 -4.75
N GLY A 125 16.55 -5.17 -4.36
CA GLY A 125 16.75 -3.78 -4.79
C GLY A 125 16.02 -2.77 -3.90
N LEU A 126 16.12 -1.50 -4.28
CA LEU A 126 15.45 -0.40 -3.58
C LEU A 126 14.05 -0.18 -4.17
N PRO A 127 13.02 -0.03 -3.32
CA PRO A 127 11.67 0.27 -3.78
C PRO A 127 11.64 1.55 -4.62
N GLN A 128 11.05 1.48 -5.82
CA GLN A 128 10.83 2.64 -6.68
C GLN A 128 9.36 3.02 -6.72
N GLY A 129 9.10 4.32 -6.82
CA GLY A 129 7.76 4.89 -6.77
C GLY A 129 7.32 5.22 -5.34
N PHE A 130 8.26 5.31 -4.40
CA PHE A 130 8.00 5.69 -3.01
C PHE A 130 8.88 6.86 -2.61
N ASP A 131 8.27 7.89 -2.01
CA ASP A 131 8.96 9.06 -1.47
C ASP A 131 9.68 8.73 -0.16
N TYR A 132 9.20 7.71 0.54
CA TYR A 132 9.80 7.16 1.74
C TYR A 132 9.80 5.64 1.69
N SER A 133 10.92 5.03 2.03
CA SER A 133 11.01 3.58 2.17
C SER A 133 11.76 3.17 3.44
N ALA A 134 11.16 2.28 4.23
CA ALA A 134 11.80 1.65 5.37
C ALA A 134 11.52 0.14 5.31
N VAL A 135 12.34 -0.59 4.55
CA VAL A 135 12.07 -1.99 4.20
C VAL A 135 13.05 -2.96 4.82
N LEU A 136 12.56 -4.15 5.11
CA LEU A 136 13.37 -5.26 5.62
C LEU A 136 14.15 -5.91 4.47
N PRO A 137 15.46 -6.11 4.61
CA PRO A 137 16.24 -6.93 3.68
C PRO A 137 15.75 -8.38 3.68
N GLY A 138 15.33 -8.89 2.52
CA GLY A 138 14.82 -10.26 2.38
C GLY A 138 13.61 -10.56 3.27
N GLN A 139 13.73 -11.56 4.13
CA GLN A 139 12.68 -11.93 5.09
C GLN A 139 12.65 -11.01 6.32
N GLY A 140 13.79 -10.40 6.67
CA GLY A 140 13.95 -9.68 7.92
C GLY A 140 14.10 -10.60 9.14
N HIS A 141 14.31 -9.98 10.30
CA HIS A 141 14.37 -10.64 11.61
C HIS A 141 13.23 -10.11 12.48
N TYR A 142 12.68 -10.97 13.35
CA TYR A 142 11.61 -10.56 14.27
C TYR A 142 12.09 -9.60 15.35
N TYR A 143 13.33 -9.77 15.82
CA TYR A 143 13.94 -8.93 16.87
C TYR A 143 15.19 -8.24 16.35
N ASN A 144 15.32 -6.97 16.70
CA ASN A 144 16.46 -6.13 16.35
C ASN A 144 16.79 -6.18 14.85
N PRO A 145 15.79 -5.99 13.98
CA PRO A 145 15.98 -6.11 12.54
C PRO A 145 16.85 -5.00 11.97
N ASP A 146 17.53 -5.32 10.88
CA ASP A 146 18.07 -4.32 9.98
C ASP A 146 16.94 -3.81 9.07
N PHE A 147 16.84 -2.50 8.89
CA PHE A 147 16.01 -1.85 7.89
C PHE A 147 16.90 -1.18 6.84
N LEU A 148 16.43 -1.11 5.62
CA LEU A 148 16.92 -0.18 4.60
C LEU A 148 15.98 1.02 4.60
N ILE A 149 16.41 2.13 5.18
CA ILE A 149 15.65 3.38 5.21
C ILE A 149 16.21 4.28 4.12
N ASP A 150 15.43 4.48 3.05
CA ASP A 150 15.84 5.20 1.84
C ASP A 150 17.23 4.72 1.33
N GLY A 151 17.42 3.40 1.37
CA GLY A 151 18.65 2.73 0.94
C GLY A 151 19.77 2.66 1.98
N ILE A 152 19.64 3.34 3.11
CA ILE A 152 20.64 3.31 4.18
C ILE A 152 20.30 2.21 5.19
N LYS A 153 21.24 1.28 5.38
CA LYS A 153 21.08 0.19 6.34
C LYS A 153 21.16 0.71 7.78
N LYS A 154 20.13 0.43 8.56
CA LYS A 154 20.06 0.80 9.98
C LYS A 154 19.48 -0.35 10.80
N ARG A 155 20.20 -0.77 11.84
CA ARG A 155 19.69 -1.71 12.84
C ARG A 155 18.83 -0.97 13.86
N ILE A 156 17.64 -1.50 14.14
CA ILE A 156 16.71 -0.90 15.10
C ILE A 156 16.39 -1.95 16.18
N GLU A 157 16.61 -1.58 17.43
CA GLU A 157 16.32 -2.45 18.56
C GLU A 157 14.81 -2.57 18.81
N GLY A 158 14.34 -3.79 19.08
CA GLY A 158 12.97 -4.10 19.42
C GLY A 158 12.31 -5.13 18.49
N TYR A 159 11.00 -5.28 18.62
CA TYR A 159 10.20 -6.23 17.84
C TYR A 159 9.74 -5.59 16.51
N VAL A 160 9.93 -6.33 15.42
CA VAL A 160 9.76 -5.82 14.05
C VAL A 160 8.39 -5.20 13.78
N THR A 161 7.30 -5.79 14.25
CA THR A 161 5.96 -5.26 14.01
C THR A 161 5.74 -3.92 14.74
N THR A 162 6.27 -3.80 15.96
CA THR A 162 6.23 -2.54 16.71
C THR A 162 7.04 -1.44 16.02
N ILE A 163 8.24 -1.79 15.53
CA ILE A 163 9.10 -0.86 14.78
C ILE A 163 8.41 -0.42 13.49
N THR A 164 7.89 -1.36 12.71
CA THR A 164 7.17 -1.09 11.45
C THR A 164 5.98 -0.15 11.69
N THR A 165 5.19 -0.43 12.75
CA THR A 165 4.07 0.42 13.14
C THR A 165 4.53 1.84 13.49
N LYS A 166 5.59 1.96 14.29
CA LYS A 166 6.13 3.27 14.68
C LYS A 166 6.63 4.06 13.47
N LEU A 167 7.41 3.46 12.59
CA LEU A 167 7.91 4.10 11.36
C LEU A 167 6.74 4.55 10.46
N SER A 168 5.69 3.74 10.35
CA SER A 168 4.49 4.10 9.58
C SER A 168 3.74 5.28 10.20
N LEU A 169 3.53 5.27 11.53
CA LEU A 169 2.86 6.35 12.24
C LEU A 169 3.67 7.65 12.20
N ASP A 170 4.98 7.58 12.26
CA ASP A 170 5.86 8.76 12.20
C ASP A 170 5.83 9.40 10.80
N TRP A 171 5.70 8.60 9.75
CA TRP A 171 5.55 9.11 8.38
C TRP A 171 4.15 9.73 8.14
N LEU A 172 3.10 9.21 8.78
CA LEU A 172 1.71 9.70 8.62
C LEU A 172 1.43 11.03 9.34
N LYS A 173 2.35 11.54 10.18
CA LYS A 173 2.23 12.84 10.89
C LYS A 173 2.66 13.99 10.01
#